data_acd263394b75354b454678b49da28661
#
_entry.id   acd263394b75354b454678b49da28661
#
_cell.length_a   1.000
_cell.length_b   1.000
_cell.length_c   1.000
_cell.angle_alpha   90.00
_cell.angle_beta   90.00
_cell.angle_gamma   90.00
#
_symmetry.space_group_name_H-M   'P 1'
#
loop_
_entity.id
_entity.type
_entity.pdbx_description
1 polymer ?
#
loop_
_entity_poly.entity_id
_entity_poly.type
_entity_poly.pdbx_seq_one_letter_code
_entity_poly.pdbx_strand_id
1 'polypeptide(L)'
;IAETGFGTGLNFLNAWLQFSDHLQCLQVQHEQPNKVQRLHFISFEKYPLSVNDLKQALQAWPSLSHLSDQLVTHYPINLNGCHRLEFANGRVILDLYFGDVLECINSMSYPQSGLVDAWFLDGFAPSKNPDMWQQSVFNAMVDISRSNATLATFTAAGFVRRGLNEAGFSMQKAKGFGRKREMLIGTLAQANPKQSAPAYFEHHPSALSSVAVIGGGIASSCILYSLAKRGIKSHLFCQDEKPAMGASHNVQGAVYPHLQAKNSPHSELFAHSFLYAKRLYNQLINNGFLFDHQWCGVLQHAVKQPLADRHQNLADKQLWPEQLMRNVTANEGDAIAGVKTGYSGVFFEQGGWVNPPQLVCAMLDAAQQLNAFESLFNCHIEQFNKQPDGWYLTTQKQTFGPFSDVIICTGEHSDAFTQTKTLPIVGVRGQVSHVQASEQSRKLNTVLCHKGYFTPAYLDHHCMGATFEK
;
A
#
# COMPACT_ATOMS: atom_id res chain seq x y z
N ILE A 1 -3.82 11.37 13.14
CA ILE A 1 -4.33 12.67 12.68
C ILE A 1 -5.15 12.45 11.42
N ALA A 2 -6.23 13.20 11.21
CA ALA A 2 -6.91 13.25 9.91
C ALA A 2 -7.20 14.70 9.48
N GLU A 3 -7.29 14.93 8.16
CA GLU A 3 -7.69 16.23 7.59
C GLU A 3 -8.64 16.06 6.41
N THR A 4 -9.49 17.06 6.15
CA THR A 4 -10.52 16.99 5.10
C THR A 4 -10.11 17.59 3.75
N GLY A 5 -8.94 18.18 3.61
CA GLY A 5 -8.41 18.71 2.37
C GLY A 5 -6.90 18.70 2.36
N PHE A 6 -6.29 17.87 1.50
CA PHE A 6 -4.83 17.76 1.43
C PHE A 6 -4.18 19.00 0.82
N GLY A 7 -4.75 19.52 -0.25
CA GLY A 7 -4.20 20.67 -0.96
C GLY A 7 -2.74 20.45 -1.38
N THR A 8 -1.83 21.21 -0.78
CA THR A 8 -0.38 21.07 -0.99
C THR A 8 0.32 20.20 0.03
N GLY A 9 -0.41 19.60 0.99
CA GLY A 9 0.14 18.75 2.04
C GLY A 9 0.88 19.47 3.16
N LEU A 10 0.70 20.78 3.30
CA LEU A 10 1.43 21.56 4.32
C LEU A 10 1.11 21.13 5.74
N ASN A 11 -0.14 20.78 6.06
CA ASN A 11 -0.50 20.26 7.38
C ASN A 11 0.21 18.93 7.66
N PHE A 12 0.25 18.04 6.68
CA PHE A 12 0.98 16.78 6.79
C PHE A 12 2.49 17.02 7.00
N LEU A 13 3.12 17.87 6.18
CA LEU A 13 4.55 18.17 6.29
C LEU A 13 4.90 18.80 7.65
N ASN A 14 4.06 19.70 8.14
CA ASN A 14 4.24 20.30 9.46
C ASN A 14 4.04 19.27 10.59
N ALA A 15 3.03 18.42 10.51
CA ALA A 15 2.83 17.33 11.47
C ALA A 15 4.01 16.34 11.47
N TRP A 16 4.57 16.04 10.31
CA TRP A 16 5.77 15.21 10.18
C TRP A 16 6.98 15.88 10.82
N LEU A 17 7.22 17.17 10.56
CA LEU A 17 8.31 17.93 11.18
C LEU A 17 8.21 17.89 12.71
N GLN A 18 7.04 18.27 13.26
CA GLN A 18 6.80 18.26 14.70
C GLN A 18 6.98 16.87 15.34
N PHE A 19 6.55 15.84 14.66
CA PHE A 19 6.75 14.45 15.10
C PHE A 19 8.24 14.07 15.11
N SER A 20 9.00 14.49 14.10
CA SER A 20 10.45 14.26 14.03
C SER A 20 11.20 14.95 15.15
N ASP A 21 10.86 16.22 15.42
CA ASP A 21 11.44 17.01 16.51
C ASP A 21 11.13 16.37 17.88
N HIS A 22 9.89 15.89 18.06
CA HIS A 22 9.50 15.16 19.28
C HIS A 22 10.34 13.89 19.48
N LEU A 23 10.55 13.09 18.43
CA LEU A 23 11.37 11.88 18.52
C LEU A 23 12.83 12.21 18.87
N GLN A 24 13.39 13.30 18.34
CA GLN A 24 14.73 13.75 18.68
C GLN A 24 14.82 14.15 20.16
N CYS A 25 13.82 14.87 20.68
CA CYS A 25 13.77 15.24 22.09
C CYS A 25 13.75 14.01 23.02
N LEU A 26 12.95 12.97 22.70
CA LEU A 26 12.92 11.73 23.46
C LEU A 26 14.26 10.99 23.47
N GLN A 27 14.98 10.98 22.34
CA GLN A 27 16.31 10.38 22.24
C GLN A 27 17.35 11.11 23.11
N VAL A 28 17.30 12.43 23.16
CA VAL A 28 18.18 13.26 23.99
C VAL A 28 17.92 13.03 25.49
N GLN A 29 16.67 12.80 25.86
CA GLN A 29 16.27 12.53 27.24
C GLN A 29 16.52 11.09 27.69
N HIS A 30 17.08 10.23 26.84
CA HIS A 30 17.25 8.79 27.06
C HIS A 30 15.94 8.04 27.39
N GLU A 31 14.81 8.63 27.07
CA GLU A 31 13.50 7.97 27.16
C GLU A 31 13.32 7.09 25.92
N GLN A 32 13.58 5.79 26.06
CA GLN A 32 13.24 4.83 25.02
C GLN A 32 11.79 4.37 25.21
N PRO A 33 10.86 4.75 24.32
CA PRO A 33 9.53 4.21 24.40
C PRO A 33 9.55 2.69 24.15
N ASN A 34 8.83 1.92 24.95
CA ASN A 34 8.73 0.46 24.82
C ASN A 34 8.15 -0.01 23.47
N LYS A 35 7.66 0.90 22.64
CA LYS A 35 7.10 0.65 21.31
C LYS A 35 7.58 1.71 20.33
N VAL A 36 7.77 1.30 19.06
CA VAL A 36 8.05 2.22 17.96
C VAL A 36 6.91 3.23 17.82
N GLN A 37 7.20 4.49 18.08
CA GLN A 37 6.23 5.57 17.86
C GLN A 37 6.07 5.83 16.36
N ARG A 38 4.83 6.06 15.95
CA ARG A 38 4.46 6.28 14.56
C ARG A 38 3.43 7.41 14.43
N LEU A 39 3.65 8.27 13.47
CA LEU A 39 2.65 9.22 13.01
C LEU A 39 1.82 8.57 11.89
N HIS A 40 0.52 8.46 12.08
CA HIS A 40 -0.41 8.06 11.03
C HIS A 40 -1.26 9.27 10.65
N PHE A 41 -1.15 9.71 9.41
CA PHE A 41 -1.86 10.86 8.89
C PHE A 41 -2.80 10.41 7.77
N ILE A 42 -4.08 10.71 7.90
CA ILE A 42 -5.13 10.41 6.92
C ILE A 42 -5.56 11.72 6.29
N SER A 43 -5.57 11.79 4.97
CA SER A 43 -6.03 12.99 4.28
C SER A 43 -6.91 12.65 3.10
N PHE A 44 -7.89 13.52 2.82
CA PHE A 44 -8.84 13.37 1.71
C PHE A 44 -8.64 14.51 0.72
N GLU A 45 -8.63 14.20 -0.58
CA GLU A 45 -8.50 15.19 -1.64
C GLU A 45 -9.33 14.80 -2.87
N LYS A 46 -10.30 15.64 -3.20
CA LYS A 46 -11.20 15.39 -4.34
C LYS A 46 -10.58 15.77 -5.68
N TYR A 47 -9.68 16.75 -5.67
CA TYR A 47 -9.07 17.34 -6.87
C TYR A 47 -7.54 17.40 -6.70
N PRO A 48 -6.86 16.26 -6.72
CA PRO A 48 -5.42 16.20 -6.45
C PRO A 48 -4.65 17.03 -7.47
N LEU A 49 -3.65 17.75 -6.99
CA LEU A 49 -2.72 18.51 -7.84
C LEU A 49 -1.92 17.55 -8.71
N SER A 50 -1.45 18.04 -9.85
CA SER A 50 -0.38 17.33 -10.57
C SER A 50 0.91 17.37 -9.76
N VAL A 51 1.82 16.41 -9.99
CA VAL A 51 3.14 16.39 -9.33
C VAL A 51 3.91 17.71 -9.58
N ASN A 52 3.79 18.27 -10.79
CA ASN A 52 4.46 19.52 -11.15
C ASN A 52 3.88 20.71 -10.39
N ASP A 53 2.56 20.81 -10.29
CA ASP A 53 1.90 21.88 -9.54
C ASP A 53 2.20 21.80 -8.05
N LEU A 54 2.17 20.57 -7.49
CA LEU A 54 2.56 20.30 -6.10
C LEU A 54 3.99 20.75 -5.83
N LYS A 55 4.94 20.35 -6.69
CA LYS A 55 6.35 20.73 -6.59
C LYS A 55 6.52 22.27 -6.64
N GLN A 56 5.83 22.93 -7.57
CA GLN A 56 5.89 24.38 -7.69
C GLN A 56 5.32 25.09 -6.46
N ALA A 57 4.18 24.63 -5.95
CA ALA A 57 3.55 25.23 -4.77
C ALA A 57 4.43 25.09 -3.51
N LEU A 58 5.10 23.94 -3.34
CA LEU A 58 5.94 23.68 -2.18
C LEU A 58 7.27 24.46 -2.18
N GLN A 59 7.71 25.01 -3.31
CA GLN A 59 8.87 25.93 -3.38
C GLN A 59 8.69 27.18 -2.52
N ALA A 60 7.44 27.57 -2.20
CA ALA A 60 7.16 28.69 -1.30
C ALA A 60 7.61 28.42 0.16
N TRP A 61 7.97 27.19 0.49
CA TRP A 61 8.32 26.77 1.86
C TRP A 61 9.71 26.11 1.94
N PRO A 62 10.81 26.85 1.73
CA PRO A 62 12.16 26.29 1.69
C PRO A 62 12.57 25.53 2.97
N SER A 63 12.03 25.93 4.12
CA SER A 63 12.29 25.27 5.42
C SER A 63 11.78 23.84 5.48
N LEU A 64 10.82 23.46 4.63
CA LEU A 64 10.26 22.11 4.53
C LEU A 64 10.83 21.32 3.34
N SER A 65 11.82 21.85 2.59
CA SER A 65 12.28 21.24 1.34
C SER A 65 12.69 19.78 1.49
N HIS A 66 13.39 19.43 2.57
CA HIS A 66 13.85 18.05 2.84
C HIS A 66 12.70 17.04 3.05
N LEU A 67 11.50 17.48 3.48
CA LEU A 67 10.30 16.65 3.59
C LEU A 67 9.46 16.73 2.32
N SER A 68 9.31 17.92 1.74
CA SER A 68 8.51 18.12 0.53
C SER A 68 9.09 17.41 -0.68
N ASP A 69 10.42 17.32 -0.82
CA ASP A 69 11.06 16.56 -1.89
C ASP A 69 10.72 15.06 -1.80
N GLN A 70 10.66 14.52 -0.58
CA GLN A 70 10.23 13.14 -0.36
C GLN A 70 8.75 12.96 -0.71
N LEU A 71 7.87 13.89 -0.29
CA LEU A 71 6.46 13.85 -0.65
C LEU A 71 6.26 13.90 -2.16
N VAL A 72 6.90 14.82 -2.87
CA VAL A 72 6.83 14.97 -4.33
C VAL A 72 7.31 13.69 -5.05
N THR A 73 8.41 13.10 -4.58
CA THR A 73 8.96 11.86 -5.15
C THR A 73 8.00 10.69 -5.05
N HIS A 74 7.20 10.61 -3.98
CA HIS A 74 6.28 9.51 -3.73
C HIS A 74 4.82 9.85 -4.04
N TYR A 75 4.54 11.07 -4.50
CA TYR A 75 3.17 11.52 -4.75
C TYR A 75 2.50 10.63 -5.81
N PRO A 76 1.28 10.12 -5.55
CA PRO A 76 0.65 9.14 -6.41
C PRO A 76 0.08 9.77 -7.69
N ILE A 77 -0.14 8.94 -8.69
CA ILE A 77 -0.95 9.29 -9.86
C ILE A 77 -2.40 9.54 -9.44
N ASN A 78 -3.14 10.32 -10.22
CA ASN A 78 -4.54 10.62 -9.95
C ASN A 78 -5.43 9.38 -10.20
N LEU A 79 -5.47 8.48 -9.23
CA LEU A 79 -6.32 7.30 -9.18
C LEU A 79 -7.15 7.36 -7.91
N ASN A 80 -8.49 7.27 -8.03
CA ASN A 80 -9.39 7.30 -6.88
C ASN A 80 -9.10 6.15 -5.90
N GLY A 81 -9.28 6.42 -4.60
CA GLY A 81 -9.05 5.46 -3.52
C GLY A 81 -7.87 5.80 -2.63
N CYS A 82 -7.45 4.87 -1.79
CA CYS A 82 -6.41 5.09 -0.79
C CYS A 82 -5.00 4.83 -1.34
N HIS A 83 -4.15 5.82 -1.22
CA HIS A 83 -2.71 5.73 -1.51
C HIS A 83 -1.91 5.78 -0.21
N ARG A 84 -1.42 4.64 0.26
CA ARG A 84 -0.53 4.60 1.41
C ARG A 84 0.89 4.97 1.00
N LEU A 85 1.42 6.03 1.60
CA LEU A 85 2.80 6.48 1.47
C LEU A 85 3.50 6.29 2.82
N GLU A 86 4.71 5.73 2.79
CA GLU A 86 5.49 5.48 4.00
C GLU A 86 6.82 6.24 3.93
N PHE A 87 7.13 6.94 5.00
CA PHE A 87 8.33 7.76 5.14
C PHE A 87 9.06 7.42 6.45
N ALA A 88 10.29 7.89 6.61
CA ALA A 88 11.08 7.71 7.81
C ALA A 88 11.11 6.23 8.29
N ASN A 89 11.40 5.30 7.37
CA ASN A 89 11.41 3.86 7.62
C ASN A 89 10.09 3.32 8.22
N GLY A 90 8.95 3.85 7.75
CA GLY A 90 7.62 3.45 8.20
C GLY A 90 7.16 4.07 9.52
N ARG A 91 7.91 5.04 10.07
CA ARG A 91 7.47 5.80 11.25
C ARG A 91 6.45 6.89 10.92
N VAL A 92 6.44 7.39 9.70
CA VAL A 92 5.47 8.36 9.20
C VAL A 92 4.69 7.73 8.06
N ILE A 93 3.38 7.66 8.21
CA ILE A 93 2.47 7.07 7.23
C ILE A 93 1.46 8.14 6.83
N LEU A 94 1.32 8.34 5.53
CA LEU A 94 0.26 9.13 4.94
C LEU A 94 -0.68 8.19 4.17
N ASP A 95 -1.92 8.08 4.63
CA ASP A 95 -3.02 7.49 3.87
C ASP A 95 -3.76 8.62 3.15
N LEU A 96 -3.42 8.82 1.88
CA LEU A 96 -3.99 9.88 1.03
C LEU A 96 -5.11 9.30 0.19
N TYR A 97 -6.34 9.69 0.50
CA TYR A 97 -7.54 9.27 -0.23
C TYR A 97 -7.87 10.29 -1.32
N PHE A 98 -7.84 9.84 -2.58
CA PHE A 98 -8.37 10.63 -3.69
C PHE A 98 -9.84 10.30 -3.91
N GLY A 99 -10.71 11.31 -3.77
CA GLY A 99 -12.15 11.17 -3.90
C GLY A 99 -12.93 12.09 -2.96
N ASP A 100 -14.25 11.95 -2.98
CA ASP A 100 -15.13 12.68 -2.08
C ASP A 100 -14.93 12.23 -0.61
N VAL A 101 -14.83 13.17 0.31
CA VAL A 101 -14.49 12.89 1.71
C VAL A 101 -15.50 11.95 2.37
N LEU A 102 -16.80 12.15 2.11
CA LEU A 102 -17.86 11.33 2.71
C LEU A 102 -17.82 9.90 2.16
N GLU A 103 -17.65 9.75 0.84
CA GLU A 103 -17.52 8.45 0.20
C GLU A 103 -16.27 7.72 0.69
N CYS A 104 -15.15 8.40 0.80
CA CYS A 104 -13.91 7.84 1.30
C CYS A 104 -14.03 7.37 2.75
N ILE A 105 -14.57 8.20 3.66
CA ILE A 105 -14.77 7.81 5.07
C ILE A 105 -15.71 6.60 5.17
N ASN A 106 -16.80 6.58 4.41
CA ASN A 106 -17.77 5.47 4.41
C ASN A 106 -17.19 4.16 3.87
N SER A 107 -16.14 4.21 3.07
CA SER A 107 -15.42 3.03 2.56
C SER A 107 -14.37 2.49 3.52
N MET A 108 -14.04 3.21 4.60
CA MET A 108 -13.01 2.81 5.55
C MET A 108 -13.51 1.73 6.50
N SER A 109 -12.64 0.78 6.80
CA SER A 109 -12.79 -0.14 7.92
C SER A 109 -12.00 0.38 9.12
N TYR A 110 -12.62 0.40 10.29
CA TYR A 110 -12.00 0.93 11.51
C TYR A 110 -12.40 0.10 12.75
N PRO A 111 -11.52 0.07 13.78
CA PRO A 111 -11.82 -0.63 15.02
C PRO A 111 -12.91 0.10 15.83
N GLN A 112 -13.60 -0.62 16.71
CA GLN A 112 -14.61 -0.03 17.60
C GLN A 112 -14.08 1.11 18.49
N SER A 113 -12.76 1.16 18.72
CA SER A 113 -12.11 2.26 19.45
C SER A 113 -11.92 3.53 18.62
N GLY A 114 -12.28 3.53 17.34
CA GLY A 114 -12.00 4.60 16.39
C GLY A 114 -10.56 4.63 15.89
N LEU A 115 -10.28 5.50 14.92
CA LEU A 115 -8.96 5.68 14.28
C LEU A 115 -8.33 7.03 14.60
N VAL A 116 -9.13 8.11 14.67
CA VAL A 116 -8.64 9.49 14.60
C VAL A 116 -8.59 10.12 15.97
N ASP A 117 -7.40 10.58 16.38
CA ASP A 117 -7.16 11.30 17.64
C ASP A 117 -7.24 12.83 17.46
N ALA A 118 -6.98 13.35 16.27
CA ALA A 118 -7.02 14.78 16.00
C ALA A 118 -7.45 15.06 14.56
N TRP A 119 -8.35 16.04 14.41
CA TRP A 119 -8.87 16.51 13.13
C TRP A 119 -8.36 17.89 12.77
N PHE A 120 -7.84 18.03 11.55
CA PHE A 120 -7.65 19.31 10.88
C PHE A 120 -8.75 19.49 9.84
N LEU A 121 -9.77 20.28 10.19
CA LEU A 121 -10.85 20.59 9.26
C LEU A 121 -10.38 21.74 8.37
N ASP A 122 -9.65 21.38 7.33
CA ASP A 122 -9.09 22.31 6.36
C ASP A 122 -9.73 22.10 4.98
N GLY A 123 -9.37 22.94 4.02
CA GLY A 123 -9.89 22.96 2.66
C GLY A 123 -10.48 24.33 2.31
N PHE A 124 -11.33 24.37 1.27
CA PHE A 124 -11.96 25.61 0.84
C PHE A 124 -12.98 26.12 1.85
N ALA A 125 -13.09 27.46 1.91
CA ALA A 125 -14.09 28.11 2.78
C ALA A 125 -15.50 27.55 2.52
N PRO A 126 -16.35 27.45 3.56
CA PRO A 126 -17.69 26.87 3.45
C PRO A 126 -18.57 27.47 2.33
N SER A 127 -18.36 28.74 1.99
CA SER A 127 -19.06 29.40 0.89
C SER A 127 -18.57 29.01 -0.51
N LYS A 128 -17.36 28.41 -0.60
CA LYS A 128 -16.77 27.99 -1.89
C LYS A 128 -16.92 26.48 -2.13
N ASN A 129 -16.96 25.68 -1.08
CA ASN A 129 -17.16 24.23 -1.16
C ASN A 129 -18.09 23.76 -0.03
N PRO A 130 -19.41 23.96 -0.18
CA PRO A 130 -20.38 23.60 0.88
C PRO A 130 -20.42 22.09 1.16
N ASP A 131 -20.07 21.25 0.18
CA ASP A 131 -20.16 19.78 0.31
C ASP A 131 -19.27 19.22 1.42
N MET A 132 -18.12 19.84 1.70
CA MET A 132 -17.22 19.45 2.79
C MET A 132 -17.74 19.83 4.18
N TRP A 133 -18.78 20.66 4.28
CA TRP A 133 -19.28 21.25 5.53
C TRP A 133 -20.70 20.81 5.87
N GLN A 134 -21.11 19.67 5.34
CA GLN A 134 -22.43 19.08 5.58
C GLN A 134 -22.46 18.27 6.88
N GLN A 135 -23.67 18.15 7.45
CA GLN A 135 -23.89 17.37 8.66
C GLN A 135 -23.47 15.89 8.52
N SER A 136 -23.69 15.32 7.31
CA SER A 136 -23.27 13.95 7.00
C SER A 136 -21.75 13.74 7.12
N VAL A 137 -20.93 14.72 6.72
CA VAL A 137 -19.46 14.67 6.87
C VAL A 137 -19.09 14.74 8.35
N PHE A 138 -19.70 15.65 9.12
CA PHE A 138 -19.43 15.78 10.56
C PHE A 138 -19.80 14.52 11.33
N ASN A 139 -20.92 13.89 10.98
CA ASN A 139 -21.33 12.61 11.59
C ASN A 139 -20.33 11.50 11.24
N ALA A 140 -19.92 11.39 9.96
CA ALA A 140 -18.95 10.40 9.52
C ALA A 140 -17.57 10.59 10.22
N MET A 141 -17.16 11.84 10.46
CA MET A 141 -15.95 12.13 11.25
C MET A 141 -16.05 11.59 12.68
N VAL A 142 -17.19 11.75 13.33
CA VAL A 142 -17.43 11.21 14.68
C VAL A 142 -17.36 9.68 14.68
N ASP A 143 -17.95 9.03 13.66
CA ASP A 143 -17.98 7.57 13.55
C ASP A 143 -16.56 6.94 13.53
N ILE A 144 -15.56 7.62 12.95
CA ILE A 144 -14.17 7.13 12.90
C ILE A 144 -13.24 7.76 13.94
N SER A 145 -13.75 8.66 14.79
CA SER A 145 -12.96 9.32 15.84
C SER A 145 -12.82 8.44 17.08
N ARG A 146 -11.75 8.65 17.81
CA ARG A 146 -11.57 8.12 19.16
C ARG A 146 -12.21 9.02 20.20
N SER A 147 -12.51 8.46 21.35
CA SER A 147 -12.88 9.27 22.52
C SER A 147 -11.74 10.23 22.88
N ASN A 148 -12.10 11.45 23.25
CA ASN A 148 -11.18 12.57 23.48
C ASN A 148 -10.48 13.10 22.21
N ALA A 149 -10.94 12.74 21.01
CA ALA A 149 -10.41 13.32 19.80
C ALA A 149 -10.57 14.84 19.79
N THR A 150 -9.54 15.53 19.30
CA THR A 150 -9.53 16.99 19.17
C THR A 150 -9.85 17.40 17.74
N LEU A 151 -10.34 18.65 17.58
CA LEU A 151 -10.62 19.23 16.27
C LEU A 151 -10.21 20.69 16.23
N ALA A 152 -9.60 21.10 15.13
CA ALA A 152 -9.34 22.50 14.82
C ALA A 152 -9.75 22.84 13.40
N THR A 153 -10.30 24.05 13.20
CA THR A 153 -10.61 24.59 11.87
C THR A 153 -10.41 26.09 11.82
N PHE A 154 -9.95 26.56 10.68
CA PHE A 154 -9.72 27.98 10.42
C PHE A 154 -10.99 28.83 10.34
N THR A 155 -12.16 28.20 10.16
CA THR A 155 -13.44 28.94 10.03
C THR A 155 -14.09 29.13 11.41
N ALA A 156 -14.72 30.30 11.61
CA ALA A 156 -15.56 30.59 12.77
C ALA A 156 -17.05 30.63 12.41
N ALA A 157 -17.45 30.06 11.25
CA ALA A 157 -18.83 30.12 10.77
C ALA A 157 -19.80 29.45 11.75
N GLY A 158 -20.90 30.16 12.08
CA GLY A 158 -21.85 29.72 13.09
C GLY A 158 -22.54 28.40 12.76
N PHE A 159 -22.82 28.13 11.48
CA PHE A 159 -23.44 26.86 11.08
C PHE A 159 -22.47 25.68 11.20
N VAL A 160 -21.17 25.87 10.92
CA VAL A 160 -20.13 24.84 11.13
C VAL A 160 -20.04 24.49 12.63
N ARG A 161 -20.00 25.53 13.49
CA ARG A 161 -19.98 25.29 14.94
C ARG A 161 -21.22 24.52 15.41
N ARG A 162 -22.41 24.89 14.92
CA ARG A 162 -23.64 24.18 15.29
C ARG A 162 -23.66 22.75 14.79
N GLY A 163 -23.29 22.52 13.52
CA GLY A 163 -23.26 21.18 12.93
C GLY A 163 -22.26 20.25 13.63
N LEU A 164 -21.06 20.74 13.98
CA LEU A 164 -20.08 19.96 14.74
C LEU A 164 -20.57 19.67 16.17
N ASN A 165 -21.25 20.62 16.85
CA ASN A 165 -21.87 20.36 18.15
C ASN A 165 -22.99 19.32 18.03
N GLU A 166 -23.82 19.39 17.00
CA GLU A 166 -24.89 18.41 16.74
C GLU A 166 -24.31 17.02 16.46
N ALA A 167 -23.16 16.93 15.79
CA ALA A 167 -22.46 15.67 15.57
C ALA A 167 -21.85 15.08 16.86
N GLY A 168 -21.62 15.90 17.91
CA GLY A 168 -21.12 15.43 19.22
C GLY A 168 -19.81 16.07 19.68
N PHE A 169 -19.18 16.95 18.88
CA PHE A 169 -18.03 17.74 19.33
C PHE A 169 -18.44 18.89 20.23
N SER A 170 -17.70 19.15 21.28
CA SER A 170 -17.84 20.36 22.13
C SER A 170 -16.99 21.48 21.54
N MET A 171 -17.63 22.35 20.74
CA MET A 171 -16.95 23.39 19.96
C MET A 171 -16.91 24.74 20.67
N GLN A 172 -15.71 25.35 20.69
CA GLN A 172 -15.50 26.70 21.21
C GLN A 172 -14.72 27.58 20.24
N LYS A 173 -14.87 28.90 20.39
CA LYS A 173 -14.06 29.86 19.66
C LYS A 173 -12.69 30.00 20.33
N ALA A 174 -11.65 30.08 19.53
CA ALA A 174 -10.31 30.39 19.96
C ALA A 174 -9.75 31.58 19.15
N LYS A 175 -8.64 32.13 19.62
CA LYS A 175 -7.91 33.18 18.87
C LYS A 175 -7.44 32.62 17.56
N GLY A 176 -7.76 33.28 16.44
CA GLY A 176 -7.29 32.90 15.13
C GLY A 176 -5.80 33.18 14.93
N PHE A 177 -5.24 32.62 13.87
CA PHE A 177 -3.86 32.84 13.47
C PHE A 177 -3.74 33.90 12.35
N GLY A 178 -2.67 34.68 12.40
CA GLY A 178 -2.37 35.73 11.40
C GLY A 178 -3.44 36.83 11.40
N ARG A 179 -4.09 37.04 10.25
CA ARG A 179 -5.14 38.07 10.06
C ARG A 179 -6.54 37.65 10.54
N LYS A 180 -6.71 36.38 10.93
CA LYS A 180 -8.01 35.87 11.36
C LYS A 180 -8.23 36.16 12.86
N ARG A 181 -9.37 36.76 13.19
CA ARG A 181 -9.70 37.08 14.59
C ARG A 181 -10.04 35.85 15.42
N GLU A 182 -10.77 34.91 14.82
CA GLU A 182 -11.29 33.72 15.50
C GLU A 182 -11.12 32.47 14.63
N MET A 183 -10.97 31.35 15.29
CA MET A 183 -11.05 30.00 14.74
C MET A 183 -11.92 29.14 15.66
N LEU A 184 -12.26 27.93 15.24
CA LEU A 184 -12.96 26.97 16.08
C LEU A 184 -12.00 25.85 16.49
N ILE A 185 -12.06 25.47 17.75
CA ILE A 185 -11.45 24.26 18.30
C ILE A 185 -12.52 23.45 19.03
N GLY A 186 -12.35 22.17 19.15
CA GLY A 186 -13.30 21.31 19.83
C GLY A 186 -12.72 19.98 20.27
N THR A 187 -13.50 19.28 21.08
CA THR A 187 -13.18 17.94 21.58
C THR A 187 -14.41 17.04 21.50
N LEU A 188 -14.20 15.76 21.22
CA LEU A 188 -15.22 14.72 21.26
C LEU A 188 -15.06 13.91 22.55
N ALA A 189 -15.86 14.20 23.58
CA ALA A 189 -15.69 13.57 24.89
C ALA A 189 -15.82 12.05 24.83
N GLN A 190 -16.83 11.55 24.10
CA GLN A 190 -17.07 10.11 23.96
C GLN A 190 -17.38 9.79 22.50
N ALA A 191 -16.59 8.92 21.92
CA ALA A 191 -16.87 8.35 20.60
C ALA A 191 -17.94 7.25 20.73
N ASN A 192 -18.82 7.18 19.75
CA ASN A 192 -19.77 6.07 19.61
C ASN A 192 -19.68 5.55 18.17
N PRO A 193 -18.56 4.92 17.81
CA PRO A 193 -18.35 4.48 16.44
C PRO A 193 -19.41 3.43 16.07
N LYS A 194 -20.08 3.65 14.96
CA LYS A 194 -20.97 2.65 14.40
C LYS A 194 -20.13 1.48 13.91
N GLN A 195 -20.58 0.27 14.19
CA GLN A 195 -19.95 -0.92 13.66
C GLN A 195 -20.11 -0.92 12.13
N SER A 196 -19.04 -0.58 11.41
CA SER A 196 -19.11 -0.39 9.95
C SER A 196 -18.71 -1.64 9.16
N ALA A 197 -18.08 -2.62 9.81
CA ALA A 197 -17.56 -3.78 9.10
C ALA A 197 -18.43 -5.03 9.27
N PRO A 198 -18.62 -5.85 8.21
CA PRO A 198 -19.15 -7.19 8.34
C PRO A 198 -18.32 -7.99 9.36
N ALA A 199 -18.96 -8.97 10.03
CA ALA A 199 -18.33 -9.77 11.11
C ALA A 199 -17.00 -10.44 10.72
N TYR A 200 -16.75 -10.69 9.44
CA TYR A 200 -15.50 -11.25 8.94
C TYR A 200 -14.34 -10.23 8.86
N PHE A 201 -14.58 -8.94 9.16
CA PHE A 201 -13.58 -7.90 9.30
C PHE A 201 -13.42 -7.41 10.74
N GLU A 202 -13.84 -8.19 11.71
CA GLU A 202 -13.65 -7.81 13.11
C GLU A 202 -12.15 -7.61 13.40
N HIS A 203 -11.81 -6.38 13.76
CA HIS A 203 -10.49 -6.05 14.26
C HIS A 203 -10.36 -6.53 15.70
N HIS A 204 -9.80 -7.72 15.87
CA HIS A 204 -9.39 -8.14 17.21
C HIS A 204 -8.06 -7.44 17.54
N PRO A 205 -8.03 -6.54 18.53
CA PRO A 205 -6.78 -5.92 18.93
C PRO A 205 -5.86 -7.01 19.47
N SER A 206 -4.86 -7.40 18.69
CA SER A 206 -3.79 -8.28 19.15
C SER A 206 -2.63 -7.43 19.63
N ALA A 207 -2.16 -7.69 20.84
CA ALA A 207 -0.89 -7.16 21.33
C ALA A 207 0.23 -8.00 20.67
N LEU A 208 0.54 -7.70 19.41
CA LEU A 208 1.61 -8.38 18.67
C LEU A 208 2.93 -8.27 19.44
N SER A 209 3.35 -9.35 20.08
CA SER A 209 4.60 -9.40 20.87
C SER A 209 5.65 -10.29 20.20
N SER A 210 5.24 -11.41 19.61
CA SER A 210 6.09 -12.32 18.87
C SER A 210 5.26 -13.03 17.81
N VAL A 211 5.63 -12.91 16.55
CA VAL A 211 4.86 -13.40 15.40
C VAL A 211 5.62 -14.50 14.68
N ALA A 212 4.98 -15.65 14.47
CA ALA A 212 5.49 -16.69 13.60
C ALA A 212 5.02 -16.47 12.16
N VAL A 213 5.94 -16.51 11.20
CA VAL A 213 5.66 -16.41 9.75
C VAL A 213 6.08 -17.73 9.10
N ILE A 214 5.14 -18.45 8.49
CA ILE A 214 5.38 -19.76 7.85
C ILE A 214 5.44 -19.58 6.33
N GLY A 215 6.57 -19.92 5.72
CA GLY A 215 6.82 -19.82 4.27
C GLY A 215 8.05 -18.99 3.95
N GLY A 216 8.72 -19.27 2.82
CA GLY A 216 9.98 -18.62 2.41
C GLY A 216 9.87 -17.75 1.16
N GLY A 217 8.66 -17.39 0.70
CA GLY A 217 8.44 -16.66 -0.55
C GLY A 217 8.30 -15.15 -0.40
N ILE A 218 7.82 -14.50 -1.48
CA ILE A 218 7.61 -13.04 -1.54
C ILE A 218 6.63 -12.56 -0.47
N ALA A 219 5.56 -13.32 -0.18
CA ALA A 219 4.57 -12.94 0.82
C ALA A 219 5.19 -12.85 2.22
N SER A 220 5.95 -13.85 2.63
CA SER A 220 6.62 -13.87 3.93
C SER A 220 7.67 -12.77 4.06
N SER A 221 8.45 -12.49 3.03
CA SER A 221 9.44 -11.39 3.06
C SER A 221 8.78 -10.02 3.19
N CYS A 222 7.66 -9.78 2.49
CA CYS A 222 6.86 -8.55 2.63
C CYS A 222 6.31 -8.39 4.06
N ILE A 223 5.80 -9.46 4.65
CA ILE A 223 5.27 -9.47 6.02
C ILE A 223 6.38 -9.19 7.03
N LEU A 224 7.51 -9.90 6.95
CA LEU A 224 8.64 -9.70 7.85
C LEU A 224 9.18 -8.27 7.78
N TYR A 225 9.32 -7.72 6.58
CA TYR A 225 9.72 -6.32 6.40
C TYR A 225 8.71 -5.35 7.03
N SER A 226 7.41 -5.64 6.86
CA SER A 226 6.34 -4.84 7.47
C SER A 226 6.33 -4.92 9.01
N LEU A 227 6.56 -6.10 9.58
CA LEU A 227 6.70 -6.33 11.03
C LEU A 227 7.94 -5.62 11.58
N ALA A 228 9.07 -5.72 10.87
CA ALA A 228 10.32 -5.08 11.25
C ALA A 228 10.19 -3.55 11.32
N LYS A 229 9.54 -2.92 10.33
CA LYS A 229 9.22 -1.47 10.37
C LYS A 229 8.36 -1.07 11.58
N ARG A 230 7.63 -2.00 12.16
CA ARG A 230 6.80 -1.80 13.36
C ARG A 230 7.51 -2.15 14.66
N GLY A 231 8.74 -2.65 14.59
CA GLY A 231 9.49 -3.13 15.75
C GLY A 231 8.87 -4.39 16.39
N ILE A 232 8.11 -5.18 15.61
CA ILE A 232 7.47 -6.40 16.09
C ILE A 232 8.44 -7.56 15.95
N LYS A 233 8.70 -8.28 17.06
CA LYS A 233 9.53 -9.49 17.05
C LYS A 233 8.88 -10.55 16.17
N SER A 234 9.65 -11.15 15.27
CA SER A 234 9.13 -12.16 14.35
C SER A 234 10.11 -13.31 14.13
N HIS A 235 9.57 -14.45 13.67
CA HIS A 235 10.32 -15.67 13.40
C HIS A 235 9.87 -16.23 12.05
N LEU A 236 10.82 -16.51 11.16
CA LEU A 236 10.57 -17.14 9.86
C LEU A 236 10.77 -18.65 9.96
N PHE A 237 9.77 -19.41 9.54
CA PHE A 237 9.83 -20.87 9.40
C PHE A 237 9.71 -21.23 7.92
N CYS A 238 10.77 -21.73 7.33
CA CYS A 238 10.83 -22.12 5.92
C CYS A 238 11.20 -23.61 5.81
N GLN A 239 10.38 -24.38 5.08
CA GLN A 239 10.64 -25.79 4.85
C GLN A 239 11.87 -26.04 3.99
N ASP A 240 12.22 -25.10 3.12
CA ASP A 240 13.32 -25.20 2.17
C ASP A 240 14.65 -24.81 2.82
N GLU A 241 15.77 -25.15 2.17
CA GLU A 241 17.12 -24.81 2.64
C GLU A 241 17.46 -23.32 2.59
N LYS A 242 16.75 -22.57 1.76
CA LYS A 242 16.89 -21.11 1.56
C LYS A 242 15.57 -20.49 1.11
N PRO A 243 15.43 -19.15 1.15
CA PRO A 243 14.21 -18.50 0.71
C PRO A 243 14.02 -18.59 -0.82
N ALA A 244 12.78 -18.37 -1.27
CA ALA A 244 12.35 -18.29 -2.67
C ALA A 244 12.52 -19.59 -3.49
N MET A 245 12.41 -20.76 -2.88
CA MET A 245 12.51 -22.05 -3.59
C MET A 245 11.18 -22.52 -4.20
N GLY A 246 10.03 -21.97 -3.77
CA GLY A 246 8.69 -22.29 -4.31
C GLY A 246 8.31 -21.40 -5.50
N ALA A 247 7.07 -20.93 -5.53
CA ALA A 247 6.52 -20.09 -6.60
C ALA A 247 7.33 -18.79 -6.86
N SER A 248 8.11 -18.33 -5.88
CA SER A 248 9.00 -17.16 -6.00
C SER A 248 10.38 -17.48 -6.62
N HIS A 249 10.60 -18.67 -7.19
CA HIS A 249 11.90 -19.09 -7.73
C HIS A 249 12.18 -18.59 -9.16
N ASN A 250 11.20 -18.01 -9.82
CA ASN A 250 11.33 -17.53 -11.20
C ASN A 250 12.37 -16.41 -11.33
N VAL A 251 13.24 -16.47 -12.37
CA VAL A 251 14.33 -15.51 -12.58
C VAL A 251 13.82 -14.14 -13.04
N GLN A 252 12.73 -14.09 -13.79
CA GLN A 252 12.04 -12.85 -14.19
C GLN A 252 10.53 -13.03 -14.01
N GLY A 253 9.93 -12.25 -13.12
CA GLY A 253 8.49 -12.18 -12.93
C GLY A 253 7.93 -10.87 -13.49
N ALA A 254 6.94 -10.94 -14.38
CA ALA A 254 6.25 -9.75 -14.89
C ALA A 254 5.45 -9.06 -13.77
N VAL A 255 5.54 -7.73 -13.67
CA VAL A 255 4.87 -6.91 -12.67
C VAL A 255 4.01 -5.87 -13.37
N TYR A 256 2.70 -6.03 -13.27
CA TYR A 256 1.70 -5.10 -13.80
C TYR A 256 0.33 -5.36 -13.15
N PRO A 257 -0.61 -4.38 -13.13
CA PRO A 257 -1.91 -4.57 -12.49
C PRO A 257 -2.85 -5.40 -13.37
N HIS A 258 -3.68 -6.24 -12.75
CA HIS A 258 -4.74 -6.98 -13.43
C HIS A 258 -6.03 -6.16 -13.44
N LEU A 259 -6.27 -5.40 -14.52
CA LEU A 259 -7.41 -4.50 -14.67
C LEU A 259 -8.54 -5.11 -15.49
N GLN A 260 -9.77 -4.79 -15.14
CA GLN A 260 -10.99 -5.22 -15.82
C GLN A 260 -11.77 -4.02 -16.37
N ALA A 261 -12.59 -4.24 -17.40
CA ALA A 261 -13.48 -3.25 -18.00
C ALA A 261 -14.67 -2.85 -17.12
N LYS A 262 -14.85 -3.50 -15.98
CA LYS A 262 -15.79 -3.09 -14.94
C LYS A 262 -15.01 -2.58 -13.76
N ASN A 263 -15.47 -1.46 -13.18
CA ASN A 263 -15.01 -1.08 -11.87
C ASN A 263 -15.40 -2.18 -10.88
N SER A 264 -14.42 -2.81 -10.29
CA SER A 264 -14.61 -3.93 -9.36
C SER A 264 -13.59 -3.82 -8.23
N PRO A 265 -13.94 -4.25 -7.00
CA PRO A 265 -13.01 -4.26 -5.87
C PRO A 265 -11.71 -5.01 -6.19
N HIS A 266 -11.79 -6.04 -7.04
CA HIS A 266 -10.62 -6.79 -7.51
C HIS A 266 -9.65 -5.90 -8.33
N SER A 267 -10.14 -5.17 -9.33
CA SER A 267 -9.29 -4.28 -10.15
C SER A 267 -8.72 -3.11 -9.35
N GLU A 268 -9.51 -2.54 -8.45
CA GLU A 268 -9.05 -1.48 -7.55
C GLU A 268 -7.93 -1.98 -6.64
N LEU A 269 -8.11 -3.16 -6.02
CA LEU A 269 -7.07 -3.79 -5.21
C LEU A 269 -5.78 -3.99 -6.00
N PHE A 270 -5.86 -4.53 -7.22
CA PHE A 270 -4.66 -4.76 -8.05
C PHE A 270 -4.00 -3.46 -8.50
N ALA A 271 -4.77 -2.42 -8.84
CA ALA A 271 -4.21 -1.12 -9.22
C ALA A 271 -3.43 -0.49 -8.06
N HIS A 272 -4.04 -0.40 -6.88
CA HIS A 272 -3.42 0.18 -5.69
C HIS A 272 -2.24 -0.66 -5.17
N SER A 273 -2.38 -1.99 -5.16
CA SER A 273 -1.30 -2.91 -4.74
C SER A 273 -0.09 -2.81 -5.66
N PHE A 274 -0.30 -2.71 -6.98
CA PHE A 274 0.77 -2.52 -7.96
C PHE A 274 1.53 -1.21 -7.71
N LEU A 275 0.81 -0.11 -7.55
CA LEU A 275 1.42 1.20 -7.29
C LEU A 275 2.16 1.23 -5.93
N TYR A 276 1.60 0.59 -4.91
CA TYR A 276 2.27 0.43 -3.61
C TYR A 276 3.53 -0.42 -3.73
N ALA A 277 3.45 -1.59 -4.37
CA ALA A 277 4.59 -2.48 -4.56
C ALA A 277 5.73 -1.80 -5.32
N LYS A 278 5.43 -1.10 -6.40
CA LYS A 278 6.44 -0.35 -7.18
C LYS A 278 7.15 0.70 -6.33
N ARG A 279 6.41 1.47 -5.51
CA ARG A 279 7.03 2.44 -4.58
C ARG A 279 7.92 1.74 -3.57
N LEU A 280 7.44 0.64 -2.97
CA LEU A 280 8.21 -0.15 -2.01
C LEU A 280 9.51 -0.68 -2.62
N TYR A 281 9.46 -1.22 -3.84
CA TYR A 281 10.62 -1.75 -4.54
C TYR A 281 11.64 -0.65 -4.85
N ASN A 282 11.18 0.51 -5.32
CA ASN A 282 12.06 1.66 -5.54
C ASN A 282 12.68 2.18 -4.23
N GLN A 283 11.94 2.17 -3.11
CA GLN A 283 12.49 2.52 -1.80
C GLN A 283 13.58 1.54 -1.35
N LEU A 284 13.41 0.23 -1.55
CA LEU A 284 14.45 -0.77 -1.27
C LEU A 284 15.71 -0.48 -2.06
N ILE A 285 15.59 -0.26 -3.36
CA ILE A 285 16.72 0.05 -4.26
C ILE A 285 17.44 1.34 -3.80
N ASN A 286 16.69 2.40 -3.52
CA ASN A 286 17.24 3.67 -3.05
C ASN A 286 17.95 3.55 -1.69
N ASN A 287 17.54 2.58 -0.87
CA ASN A 287 18.18 2.27 0.42
C ASN A 287 19.34 1.27 0.29
N GLY A 288 19.73 0.88 -0.93
CA GLY A 288 20.86 -0.01 -1.19
C GLY A 288 20.55 -1.50 -1.17
N PHE A 289 19.28 -1.90 -1.01
CA PHE A 289 18.84 -3.30 -1.11
C PHE A 289 18.53 -3.62 -2.57
N LEU A 290 19.54 -4.03 -3.31
CA LEU A 290 19.48 -4.19 -4.76
C LEU A 290 18.94 -5.56 -5.16
N PHE A 291 18.20 -5.58 -6.27
CA PHE A 291 17.76 -6.76 -6.98
C PHE A 291 17.62 -6.42 -8.47
N ASP A 292 17.79 -7.40 -9.34
CA ASP A 292 17.65 -7.20 -10.77
C ASP A 292 16.19 -6.98 -11.15
N HIS A 293 15.95 -5.90 -11.89
CA HIS A 293 14.65 -5.50 -12.37
C HIS A 293 14.77 -4.57 -13.58
N GLN A 294 13.67 -4.38 -14.28
CA GLN A 294 13.55 -3.35 -15.30
C GLN A 294 12.12 -2.86 -15.40
N TRP A 295 11.92 -1.56 -15.20
CA TRP A 295 10.64 -0.89 -15.42
C TRP A 295 10.50 -0.50 -16.90
N CYS A 296 10.43 -1.50 -17.75
CA CYS A 296 10.41 -1.39 -19.22
C CYS A 296 9.00 -1.37 -19.81
N GLY A 297 7.98 -1.31 -18.94
CA GLY A 297 6.59 -1.46 -19.35
C GLY A 297 6.18 -2.92 -19.58
N VAL A 298 4.86 -3.11 -19.69
CA VAL A 298 4.24 -4.38 -20.06
C VAL A 298 3.22 -4.12 -21.16
N LEU A 299 3.37 -4.78 -22.31
CA LEU A 299 2.46 -4.69 -23.44
C LEU A 299 1.60 -5.95 -23.52
N GLN A 300 0.32 -5.82 -23.23
CA GLN A 300 -0.64 -6.90 -23.35
C GLN A 300 -1.29 -6.88 -24.73
N HIS A 301 -0.95 -7.86 -25.58
CA HIS A 301 -1.41 -7.93 -26.96
C HIS A 301 -2.85 -8.41 -27.11
N ALA A 302 -3.56 -7.80 -28.03
CA ALA A 302 -4.89 -8.22 -28.49
C ALA A 302 -4.78 -9.17 -29.71
N VAL A 303 -4.38 -10.40 -29.48
CA VAL A 303 -4.16 -11.39 -30.58
C VAL A 303 -5.44 -11.97 -31.16
N LYS A 304 -6.61 -11.63 -30.60
CA LYS A 304 -7.94 -12.04 -31.08
C LYS A 304 -8.91 -10.87 -30.93
N GLN A 305 -9.90 -10.79 -31.86
CA GLN A 305 -10.89 -9.70 -31.84
C GLN A 305 -11.60 -9.51 -30.49
N PRO A 306 -12.08 -10.56 -29.78
CA PRO A 306 -12.72 -10.35 -28.47
C PRO A 306 -11.79 -9.70 -27.41
N LEU A 307 -10.47 -9.86 -27.55
CA LEU A 307 -9.51 -9.21 -26.66
C LEU A 307 -9.29 -7.75 -27.06
N ALA A 308 -9.26 -7.46 -28.36
CA ALA A 308 -9.23 -6.09 -28.87
C ALA A 308 -10.48 -5.30 -28.42
N ASP A 309 -11.65 -5.90 -28.56
CA ASP A 309 -12.91 -5.31 -28.12
C ASP A 309 -12.92 -5.05 -26.59
N ARG A 310 -12.37 -5.97 -25.81
CA ARG A 310 -12.19 -5.79 -24.37
C ARG A 310 -11.23 -4.64 -24.04
N HIS A 311 -10.11 -4.52 -24.73
CA HIS A 311 -9.15 -3.44 -24.55
C HIS A 311 -9.76 -2.10 -24.93
N GLN A 312 -10.53 -2.05 -26.03
CA GLN A 312 -11.26 -0.85 -26.43
C GLN A 312 -12.28 -0.44 -25.36
N ASN A 313 -13.07 -1.38 -24.85
CA ASN A 313 -14.01 -1.12 -23.77
C ASN A 313 -13.34 -0.60 -22.48
N LEU A 314 -12.11 -1.03 -22.18
CA LEU A 314 -11.33 -0.52 -21.05
C LEU A 314 -10.98 0.96 -21.24
N ALA A 315 -10.55 1.33 -22.46
CA ALA A 315 -10.20 2.71 -22.78
C ALA A 315 -11.43 3.63 -22.83
N ASP A 316 -12.50 3.19 -23.49
CA ASP A 316 -13.72 4.01 -23.67
C ASP A 316 -14.36 4.42 -22.35
N LYS A 317 -14.22 3.58 -21.33
CA LYS A 317 -14.76 3.85 -19.99
C LYS A 317 -13.93 4.81 -19.17
N GLN A 318 -12.69 5.08 -19.56
CA GLN A 318 -11.76 5.99 -18.86
C GLN A 318 -11.67 5.73 -17.34
N LEU A 319 -11.83 4.45 -16.92
CA LEU A 319 -11.80 4.08 -15.50
C LEU A 319 -10.40 4.20 -14.89
N TRP A 320 -9.37 4.16 -15.72
CA TRP A 320 -7.99 4.13 -15.30
C TRP A 320 -7.22 5.30 -15.93
N PRO A 321 -6.38 6.01 -15.16
CA PRO A 321 -5.56 7.08 -15.71
C PRO A 321 -4.56 6.55 -16.75
N GLU A 322 -4.27 7.34 -17.77
CA GLU A 322 -3.34 6.97 -18.85
C GLU A 322 -1.94 6.62 -18.35
N GLN A 323 -1.50 7.24 -17.25
CA GLN A 323 -0.23 6.91 -16.58
C GLN A 323 -0.19 5.47 -16.03
N LEU A 324 -1.35 4.86 -15.77
CA LEU A 324 -1.44 3.48 -15.34
C LEU A 324 -1.58 2.54 -16.53
N MET A 325 -2.45 2.89 -17.49
CA MET A 325 -2.81 2.04 -18.61
C MET A 325 -3.28 2.88 -19.80
N ARG A 326 -2.79 2.59 -21.00
CA ARG A 326 -3.29 3.18 -22.24
C ARG A 326 -3.39 2.16 -23.38
N ASN A 327 -4.33 2.37 -24.29
CA ASN A 327 -4.40 1.62 -25.52
C ASN A 327 -3.27 2.04 -26.47
N VAL A 328 -2.79 1.08 -27.25
CA VAL A 328 -1.80 1.28 -28.30
C VAL A 328 -2.23 0.59 -29.59
N THR A 329 -2.01 1.25 -30.72
CA THR A 329 -2.15 0.65 -32.04
C THR A 329 -1.04 -0.38 -32.29
N ALA A 330 -1.18 -1.19 -33.34
CA ALA A 330 -0.15 -2.16 -33.69
C ALA A 330 1.22 -1.49 -33.96
N ASN A 331 1.23 -0.34 -34.67
CA ASN A 331 2.47 0.38 -34.97
C ASN A 331 3.12 0.97 -33.71
N GLU A 332 2.33 1.53 -32.78
CA GLU A 332 2.83 2.01 -31.50
C GLU A 332 3.34 0.87 -30.63
N GLY A 333 2.61 -0.27 -30.60
CA GLY A 333 3.02 -1.48 -29.88
C GLY A 333 4.35 -2.04 -30.40
N ASP A 334 4.54 -2.11 -31.71
CA ASP A 334 5.79 -2.53 -32.35
C ASP A 334 6.94 -1.57 -32.01
N ALA A 335 6.69 -0.25 -32.01
CA ALA A 335 7.70 0.75 -31.64
C ALA A 335 8.11 0.63 -30.17
N ILE A 336 7.15 0.45 -29.24
CA ILE A 336 7.40 0.22 -27.82
C ILE A 336 8.18 -1.09 -27.62
N ALA A 337 7.74 -2.16 -28.29
CA ALA A 337 8.36 -3.47 -28.13
C ALA A 337 9.77 -3.54 -28.72
N GLY A 338 10.11 -2.71 -29.69
CA GLY A 338 11.37 -2.79 -30.45
C GLY A 338 11.44 -3.98 -31.40
N VAL A 339 10.37 -4.73 -31.50
CA VAL A 339 10.19 -5.89 -32.39
C VAL A 339 8.82 -5.84 -33.06
N LYS A 340 8.74 -6.34 -34.30
CA LYS A 340 7.48 -6.32 -35.05
C LYS A 340 6.58 -7.47 -34.59
N THR A 341 5.46 -7.15 -33.96
CA THR A 341 4.45 -8.12 -33.53
C THR A 341 3.17 -8.02 -34.34
N GLY A 342 2.83 -6.82 -34.82
CA GLY A 342 1.66 -6.55 -35.66
C GLY A 342 0.34 -6.55 -34.88
N TYR A 343 0.37 -6.54 -33.54
CA TYR A 343 -0.83 -6.54 -32.69
C TYR A 343 -1.01 -5.22 -31.95
N SER A 344 -2.24 -4.72 -31.92
CA SER A 344 -2.64 -3.69 -30.97
C SER A 344 -2.70 -4.25 -29.54
N GLY A 345 -2.79 -3.37 -28.54
CA GLY A 345 -2.83 -3.85 -27.17
C GLY A 345 -3.08 -2.77 -26.14
N VAL A 346 -2.89 -3.14 -24.89
CA VAL A 346 -2.86 -2.24 -23.73
C VAL A 346 -1.44 -2.18 -23.21
N PHE A 347 -0.94 -0.97 -22.99
CA PHE A 347 0.39 -0.73 -22.45
C PHE A 347 0.32 -0.20 -21.02
N PHE A 348 1.03 -0.88 -20.13
CA PHE A 348 1.25 -0.51 -18.73
C PHE A 348 2.65 0.06 -18.60
N GLU A 349 2.79 1.37 -18.82
CA GLU A 349 4.08 2.05 -18.86
C GLU A 349 4.91 1.88 -17.58
N GLN A 350 4.26 1.86 -16.43
CA GLN A 350 4.91 1.70 -15.14
C GLN A 350 5.23 0.25 -14.78
N GLY A 351 4.80 -0.72 -15.60
CA GLY A 351 5.08 -2.13 -15.41
C GLY A 351 6.50 -2.51 -15.77
N GLY A 352 6.80 -3.80 -15.69
CA GLY A 352 8.11 -4.33 -16.03
C GLY A 352 8.30 -5.74 -15.50
N TRP A 353 9.52 -6.08 -15.15
CA TRP A 353 9.87 -7.34 -14.51
C TRP A 353 10.82 -7.14 -13.33
N VAL A 354 10.80 -8.08 -12.41
CA VAL A 354 11.73 -8.18 -11.29
C VAL A 354 12.30 -9.59 -11.22
N ASN A 355 13.44 -9.76 -10.53
CA ASN A 355 13.96 -11.08 -10.14
C ASN A 355 13.41 -11.43 -8.74
N PRO A 356 12.38 -12.29 -8.62
CA PRO A 356 11.74 -12.55 -7.34
C PRO A 356 12.66 -13.14 -6.26
N PRO A 357 13.58 -14.10 -6.53
CA PRO A 357 14.53 -14.58 -5.53
C PRO A 357 15.38 -13.46 -4.92
N GLN A 358 15.93 -12.58 -5.76
CA GLN A 358 16.74 -11.47 -5.28
C GLN A 358 15.90 -10.44 -4.51
N LEU A 359 14.67 -10.16 -4.96
CA LEU A 359 13.74 -9.28 -4.25
C LEU A 359 13.36 -9.82 -2.87
N VAL A 360 13.13 -11.14 -2.76
CA VAL A 360 12.89 -11.80 -1.46
C VAL A 360 14.07 -11.60 -0.52
N CYS A 361 15.30 -11.84 -1.00
CA CYS A 361 16.51 -11.63 -0.20
C CYS A 361 16.65 -10.15 0.20
N ALA A 362 16.49 -9.21 -0.72
CA ALA A 362 16.56 -7.78 -0.46
C ALA A 362 15.58 -7.32 0.63
N MET A 363 14.34 -7.86 0.61
CA MET A 363 13.35 -7.57 1.67
C MET A 363 13.72 -8.17 3.01
N LEU A 364 14.24 -9.40 3.03
CA LEU A 364 14.69 -10.04 4.26
C LEU A 364 15.90 -9.31 4.87
N ASP A 365 16.85 -8.90 4.06
CA ASP A 365 18.02 -8.11 4.49
C ASP A 365 17.59 -6.74 5.05
N ALA A 366 16.65 -6.06 4.37
CA ALA A 366 16.09 -4.81 4.85
C ALA A 366 15.32 -4.99 6.17
N ALA A 367 14.57 -6.09 6.33
CA ALA A 367 13.88 -6.42 7.57
C ALA A 367 14.88 -6.65 8.71
N GLN A 368 15.93 -7.42 8.44
CA GLN A 368 16.98 -7.77 9.41
C GLN A 368 17.73 -6.51 9.90
N GLN A 369 17.97 -5.55 9.00
CA GLN A 369 18.63 -4.28 9.37
C GLN A 369 17.75 -3.41 10.27
N LEU A 370 16.43 -3.42 10.08
CA LEU A 370 15.50 -2.61 10.86
C LEU A 370 15.21 -3.22 12.24
N ASN A 371 15.01 -4.52 12.28
CA ASN A 371 14.69 -5.26 13.50
C ASN A 371 15.04 -6.73 13.29
N ALA A 372 16.04 -7.21 14.01
CA ALA A 372 16.51 -8.58 13.88
C ALA A 372 15.37 -9.60 14.13
N PHE A 373 15.25 -10.57 13.26
CA PHE A 373 14.34 -11.69 13.37
C PHE A 373 15.08 -13.01 13.23
N GLU A 374 14.53 -14.07 13.77
CA GLU A 374 15.11 -15.41 13.67
C GLU A 374 14.55 -16.12 12.43
N SER A 375 15.42 -16.78 11.65
CA SER A 375 15.02 -17.62 10.51
C SER A 375 15.45 -19.06 10.71
N LEU A 376 14.50 -19.98 10.52
CA LEU A 376 14.71 -21.41 10.57
C LEU A 376 14.40 -22.00 9.18
N PHE A 377 15.46 -22.43 8.50
CA PHE A 377 15.37 -23.15 7.23
C PHE A 377 15.39 -24.67 7.47
N ASN A 378 15.01 -25.46 6.47
CA ASN A 378 14.77 -26.91 6.60
C ASN A 378 13.80 -27.22 7.76
N CYS A 379 12.84 -26.35 7.99
CA CYS A 379 11.91 -26.41 9.09
C CYS A 379 10.48 -26.50 8.58
N HIS A 380 9.98 -27.72 8.42
CA HIS A 380 8.61 -27.99 7.98
C HIS A 380 7.66 -28.00 9.18
N ILE A 381 6.74 -27.03 9.22
CA ILE A 381 5.67 -26.96 10.22
C ILE A 381 4.53 -27.88 9.78
N GLU A 382 4.22 -28.89 10.58
CA GLU A 382 3.14 -29.85 10.31
C GLU A 382 1.79 -29.36 10.84
N GLN A 383 1.81 -28.70 12.00
CA GLN A 383 0.60 -28.18 12.63
C GLN A 383 0.92 -27.01 13.56
N PHE A 384 -0.11 -26.24 13.87
CA PHE A 384 -0.05 -25.22 14.92
C PHE A 384 -1.33 -25.22 15.73
N ASN A 385 -1.23 -24.97 17.03
CA ASN A 385 -2.33 -25.03 17.97
C ASN A 385 -2.28 -23.84 18.92
N LYS A 386 -3.46 -23.28 19.22
CA LYS A 386 -3.61 -22.21 20.21
C LYS A 386 -3.73 -22.81 21.60
N GLN A 387 -2.93 -22.30 22.53
CA GLN A 387 -2.99 -22.56 23.95
C GLN A 387 -3.30 -21.24 24.70
N PRO A 388 -3.58 -21.26 26.01
CA PRO A 388 -3.96 -20.05 26.76
C PRO A 388 -2.91 -18.93 26.70
N ASP A 389 -1.62 -19.25 26.58
CA ASP A 389 -0.48 -18.32 26.53
C ASP A 389 -0.01 -17.97 25.11
N GLY A 390 -0.56 -18.60 24.06
CA GLY A 390 -0.21 -18.28 22.69
C GLY A 390 -0.34 -19.45 21.71
N TRP A 391 0.24 -19.24 20.53
CA TRP A 391 0.29 -20.23 19.47
C TRP A 391 1.57 -21.06 19.55
N TYR A 392 1.46 -22.36 19.34
CA TYR A 392 2.58 -23.31 19.29
C TYR A 392 2.63 -23.98 17.91
N LEU A 393 3.82 -23.99 17.29
CA LEU A 393 4.09 -24.62 16.00
C LEU A 393 4.86 -25.92 16.23
N THR A 394 4.44 -27.00 15.59
CA THR A 394 5.03 -28.33 15.80
C THR A 394 5.61 -28.85 14.48
N THR A 395 6.83 -29.39 14.58
CA THR A 395 7.51 -30.17 13.56
C THR A 395 7.61 -31.61 14.05
N GLN A 396 8.16 -32.54 13.25
CA GLN A 396 8.45 -33.91 13.69
C GLN A 396 9.41 -34.01 14.89
N LYS A 397 10.23 -32.98 15.11
CA LYS A 397 11.32 -33.02 16.08
C LYS A 397 11.07 -32.18 17.33
N GLN A 398 10.37 -31.08 17.21
CA GLN A 398 10.23 -30.11 18.29
C GLN A 398 9.03 -29.19 18.11
N THR A 399 8.69 -28.46 19.17
CA THR A 399 7.64 -27.47 19.23
C THR A 399 8.25 -26.10 19.52
N PHE A 400 7.76 -25.07 18.83
CA PHE A 400 8.16 -23.67 18.98
C PHE A 400 7.00 -22.84 19.51
N GLY A 401 7.27 -21.85 20.32
CA GLY A 401 6.27 -20.93 20.89
C GLY A 401 6.58 -20.58 22.34
N PRO A 402 5.71 -19.83 23.02
CA PRO A 402 4.45 -19.30 22.47
C PRO A 402 4.64 -18.09 21.54
N PHE A 403 3.81 -18.00 20.52
CA PHE A 403 3.70 -16.83 19.65
C PHE A 403 2.35 -16.15 19.86
N SER A 404 2.33 -14.82 19.78
CA SER A 404 1.06 -14.07 19.85
C SER A 404 0.18 -14.34 18.63
N ASP A 405 0.80 -14.48 17.46
CA ASP A 405 0.12 -14.65 16.17
C ASP A 405 0.91 -15.56 15.24
N VAL A 406 0.19 -16.16 14.27
CA VAL A 406 0.76 -16.98 13.20
C VAL A 406 0.29 -16.45 11.86
N ILE A 407 1.22 -16.20 10.95
CA ILE A 407 0.93 -15.75 9.59
C ILE A 407 1.35 -16.84 8.60
N ILE A 408 0.39 -17.32 7.82
CA ILE A 408 0.60 -18.41 6.86
C ILE A 408 0.86 -17.80 5.49
N CYS A 409 2.05 -18.07 4.95
CA CYS A 409 2.54 -17.60 3.64
C CYS A 409 3.02 -18.77 2.78
N THR A 410 2.32 -19.91 2.82
CA THR A 410 2.74 -21.17 2.21
C THR A 410 2.21 -21.39 0.79
N GLY A 411 1.64 -20.34 0.17
CA GLY A 411 1.14 -20.39 -1.20
C GLY A 411 0.07 -21.46 -1.41
N GLU A 412 0.27 -22.37 -2.35
CA GLU A 412 -0.67 -23.45 -2.66
C GLU A 412 -0.90 -24.42 -1.49
N HIS A 413 0.04 -24.52 -0.55
CA HIS A 413 -0.05 -25.37 0.63
C HIS A 413 -0.70 -24.67 1.84
N SER A 414 -1.35 -23.52 1.64
CA SER A 414 -2.00 -22.79 2.74
C SER A 414 -3.24 -23.51 3.29
N ASP A 415 -3.79 -24.48 2.58
CA ASP A 415 -4.89 -25.35 3.01
C ASP A 415 -4.43 -26.62 3.78
N ALA A 416 -3.12 -26.83 3.91
CA ALA A 416 -2.58 -28.02 4.56
C ALA A 416 -2.87 -28.11 6.07
N PHE A 417 -3.16 -26.99 6.72
CA PHE A 417 -3.40 -26.94 8.15
C PHE A 417 -4.89 -27.10 8.49
N THR A 418 -5.17 -27.71 9.65
CA THR A 418 -6.54 -27.94 10.12
C THR A 418 -7.38 -26.66 10.16
N GLN A 419 -6.76 -25.53 10.52
CA GLN A 419 -7.42 -24.22 10.62
C GLN A 419 -7.75 -23.60 9.25
N THR A 420 -7.08 -24.03 8.19
CA THR A 420 -7.17 -23.43 6.86
C THR A 420 -7.65 -24.38 5.76
N LYS A 421 -7.86 -25.66 6.08
CA LYS A 421 -8.25 -26.71 5.13
C LYS A 421 -9.58 -26.46 4.38
N THR A 422 -10.40 -25.52 4.89
CA THR A 422 -11.67 -25.13 4.26
C THR A 422 -11.53 -23.97 3.30
N LEU A 423 -10.34 -23.38 3.17
CA LEU A 423 -10.09 -22.31 2.21
C LEU A 423 -10.21 -22.85 0.78
N PRO A 424 -10.90 -22.15 -0.13
CA PRO A 424 -11.09 -22.58 -1.52
C PRO A 424 -9.80 -22.32 -2.35
N ILE A 425 -8.68 -22.90 -1.93
CA ILE A 425 -7.39 -22.76 -2.60
C ILE A 425 -7.18 -23.96 -3.51
N VAL A 426 -6.73 -23.71 -4.74
CA VAL A 426 -6.37 -24.73 -5.71
C VAL A 426 -4.97 -24.44 -6.23
N GLY A 427 -4.06 -25.40 -6.07
CA GLY A 427 -2.73 -25.32 -6.66
C GLY A 427 -2.82 -25.34 -8.18
N VAL A 428 -2.13 -24.42 -8.83
CA VAL A 428 -1.97 -24.37 -10.29
C VAL A 428 -0.49 -24.39 -10.60
N ARG A 429 -0.04 -25.47 -11.26
CA ARG A 429 1.35 -25.59 -11.69
C ARG A 429 1.61 -24.69 -12.89
N GLY A 430 2.60 -23.79 -12.74
CA GLY A 430 3.11 -22.95 -13.82
C GLY A 430 4.57 -23.29 -14.15
N GLN A 431 4.86 -23.67 -15.40
CA GLN A 431 6.22 -23.89 -15.88
C GLN A 431 6.67 -22.70 -16.71
N VAL A 432 7.87 -22.20 -16.43
CA VAL A 432 8.55 -21.14 -17.16
C VAL A 432 9.74 -21.74 -17.90
N SER A 433 9.92 -21.36 -19.17
CA SER A 433 11.07 -21.74 -19.99
C SER A 433 12.04 -20.57 -20.13
N HIS A 434 13.34 -20.89 -20.06
CA HIS A 434 14.41 -19.94 -20.34
C HIS A 434 14.89 -20.17 -21.77
N VAL A 435 14.65 -19.20 -22.65
CA VAL A 435 14.96 -19.28 -24.07
C VAL A 435 16.15 -18.39 -24.37
N GLN A 436 17.20 -18.95 -25.00
CA GLN A 436 18.38 -18.18 -25.40
C GLN A 436 18.00 -17.04 -26.34
N ALA A 437 18.52 -15.87 -26.10
CA ALA A 437 18.24 -14.69 -26.89
C ALA A 437 18.96 -14.75 -28.23
N SER A 438 18.20 -14.56 -29.33
CA SER A 438 18.71 -14.37 -30.67
C SER A 438 19.05 -12.90 -30.93
N GLU A 439 19.78 -12.60 -32.00
CA GLU A 439 20.07 -11.22 -32.42
C GLU A 439 18.77 -10.38 -32.60
N GLN A 440 17.73 -11.01 -33.13
CA GLN A 440 16.45 -10.33 -33.34
C GLN A 440 15.67 -10.15 -32.01
N SER A 441 15.60 -11.18 -31.16
CA SER A 441 14.83 -11.11 -29.90
C SER A 441 15.48 -10.23 -28.84
N ARG A 442 16.81 -9.98 -28.93
CA ARG A 442 17.50 -9.01 -28.04
C ARG A 442 17.02 -7.57 -28.21
N LYS A 443 16.33 -7.26 -29.31
CA LYS A 443 15.74 -5.94 -29.58
C LYS A 443 14.44 -5.71 -28.77
N LEU A 444 13.95 -6.73 -28.09
CA LEU A 444 12.76 -6.62 -27.28
C LEU A 444 13.02 -5.71 -26.08
N ASN A 445 12.25 -4.62 -25.97
CA ASN A 445 12.43 -3.56 -24.99
C ASN A 445 11.39 -3.59 -23.85
N THR A 446 10.31 -4.37 -23.96
CA THR A 446 9.24 -4.42 -22.98
C THR A 446 8.79 -5.86 -22.73
N VAL A 447 8.11 -6.10 -21.61
CA VAL A 447 7.49 -7.41 -21.38
C VAL A 447 6.26 -7.55 -22.27
N LEU A 448 6.21 -8.61 -23.07
CA LEU A 448 5.03 -8.96 -23.85
C LEU A 448 4.15 -9.93 -23.09
N CYS A 449 2.86 -9.64 -23.02
CA CYS A 449 1.86 -10.49 -22.38
C CYS A 449 0.75 -10.86 -23.35
N HIS A 450 0.27 -12.11 -23.23
CA HIS A 450 -0.89 -12.63 -23.94
C HIS A 450 -1.59 -13.68 -23.08
N LYS A 451 -1.39 -14.97 -23.31
CA LYS A 451 -1.80 -16.09 -22.44
C LYS A 451 -0.74 -16.45 -21.40
N GLY A 452 0.44 -15.95 -21.56
CA GLY A 452 1.59 -15.99 -20.71
C GLY A 452 2.36 -14.69 -20.89
N TYR A 453 3.64 -14.66 -20.53
CA TYR A 453 4.51 -13.51 -20.73
C TYR A 453 5.83 -13.91 -21.40
N PHE A 454 6.48 -12.94 -22.04
CA PHE A 454 7.79 -13.04 -22.62
C PHE A 454 8.58 -11.79 -22.26
N THR A 455 9.69 -11.95 -21.56
CA THR A 455 10.47 -10.83 -21.01
C THR A 455 11.57 -10.36 -21.98
N PRO A 456 12.06 -9.12 -21.88
CA PRO A 456 13.35 -8.73 -22.44
C PRO A 456 14.47 -9.66 -21.99
N ALA A 457 15.55 -9.75 -22.80
CA ALA A 457 16.68 -10.61 -22.49
C ALA A 457 17.38 -10.18 -21.19
N TYR A 458 17.61 -11.13 -20.31
CA TYR A 458 18.37 -10.99 -19.07
C TYR A 458 19.36 -12.16 -19.00
N LEU A 459 20.64 -11.88 -18.79
CA LEU A 459 21.73 -12.89 -18.82
C LEU A 459 21.65 -13.80 -20.06
N ASP A 460 21.47 -13.19 -21.22
CA ASP A 460 21.34 -13.84 -22.52
C ASP A 460 20.12 -14.75 -22.73
N HIS A 461 19.15 -14.72 -21.82
CA HIS A 461 17.93 -15.52 -21.92
C HIS A 461 16.68 -14.66 -21.73
N HIS A 462 15.60 -15.08 -22.37
CA HIS A 462 14.24 -14.61 -22.11
C HIS A 462 13.52 -15.59 -21.20
N CYS A 463 12.71 -15.10 -20.29
CA CYS A 463 11.71 -15.91 -19.60
C CYS A 463 10.42 -15.96 -20.42
N MET A 464 9.94 -17.16 -20.71
CA MET A 464 8.67 -17.40 -21.39
C MET A 464 7.80 -18.32 -20.52
N GLY A 465 6.60 -17.90 -20.19
CA GLY A 465 5.69 -18.70 -19.36
C GLY A 465 4.41 -17.93 -19.02
N ALA A 466 3.54 -18.51 -18.19
CA ALA A 466 3.68 -19.83 -17.64
C ALA A 466 2.66 -20.79 -18.28
N THR A 467 2.91 -22.10 -18.21
CA THR A 467 1.83 -23.08 -18.42
C THR A 467 0.85 -23.01 -17.24
N PHE A 468 -0.37 -23.51 -17.43
CA PHE A 468 -1.38 -23.58 -16.37
C PHE A 468 -1.94 -25.01 -16.36
N GLU A 469 -1.43 -25.81 -15.43
CA GLU A 469 -1.90 -27.18 -15.19
C GLU A 469 -2.57 -27.24 -13.82
N LYS A 470 -3.84 -27.71 -13.79
CA LYS A 470 -4.62 -27.92 -12.55
C LYS A 470 -4.40 -29.32 -12.04
#